data_b75dc1c5555378924787fa3f79bf0726
#
_entry.id   b75dc1c5555378924787fa3f79bf0726
#
_cell.length_a   1.000
_cell.length_b   1.000
_cell.length_c   1.000
_cell.angle_alpha   90.00
_cell.angle_beta   90.00
_cell.angle_gamma   90.00
#
_symmetry.space_group_name_H-M   'P 1'
#
loop_
_entity.id
_entity.type
_entity.pdbx_description
1 polymer ?
#
loop_
_entity_poly.entity_id
_entity_poly.type
_entity_poly.pdbx_seq_one_letter_code
_entity_poly.pdbx_strand_id
1 'polypeptide(L)'
;MRTESAPRVVLAAVLPAWGRADFTRVLRDALLAADALFTPLQRAMARGSHALVEHAELIVLRSAELDGVLQLDLGVVYASIAPGCACEGDPTPMSELPEYATLRLRIERASGAARIDLLDA
;
A
#
# COMPACT_ATOMS: atom_id res chain seq x y z
N MET A 1 -23.73 6.59 -2.12
CA MET A 1 -23.15 6.67 -2.03
C MET A 1 -22.28 6.59 -1.74
N ARG A 2 -21.88 6.40 -1.62
CA ARG A 2 -21.03 6.38 -1.41
C ARG A 2 -20.19 6.03 -1.26
N THR A 3 -20.05 6.04 -1.25
CA THR A 3 -19.08 5.68 -1.56
C THR A 3 -18.10 5.28 -0.80
N GLU A 4 -17.67 4.39 -0.63
CA GLU A 4 -16.70 4.09 0.03
C GLU A 4 -15.57 4.67 -0.33
N SER A 5 -15.18 5.44 0.22
CA SER A 5 -14.12 6.18 -0.28
C SER A 5 -12.83 5.62 0.17
N ALA A 6 -11.85 5.83 -0.64
CA ALA A 6 -10.50 5.45 -0.30
C ALA A 6 -10.05 6.22 0.94
N PRO A 7 -9.18 5.62 1.76
CA PRO A 7 -8.66 6.32 2.92
C PRO A 7 -7.95 7.60 2.50
N ARG A 8 -8.11 8.62 3.30
CA ARG A 8 -7.37 9.84 3.11
C ARG A 8 -6.28 9.94 4.15
N VAL A 9 -5.10 10.29 3.71
CA VAL A 9 -3.98 10.47 4.61
C VAL A 9 -3.26 11.75 4.23
N VAL A 10 -2.41 12.24 5.11
CA VAL A 10 -1.59 13.40 4.81
C VAL A 10 -0.16 12.92 4.67
N LEU A 11 0.40 13.13 3.49
CA LEU A 11 1.75 12.67 3.16
C LEU A 11 2.67 13.84 2.81
N ALA A 12 2.49 14.97 3.47
CA ALA A 12 3.28 16.15 3.17
C ALA A 12 4.79 15.89 3.31
N ALA A 13 5.18 15.02 4.24
CA ALA A 13 6.59 14.74 4.47
C ALA A 13 7.24 14.00 3.30
N VAL A 14 6.44 13.41 2.42
CA VAL A 14 6.95 12.69 1.26
C VAL A 14 7.36 13.64 0.15
N LEU A 15 6.74 14.80 0.08
CA LEU A 15 6.92 15.72 -1.05
C LEU A 15 8.37 16.19 -1.21
N PRO A 16 9.11 16.54 -0.15
CA PRO A 16 10.50 16.94 -0.35
C PRO A 16 11.38 15.84 -0.92
N ALA A 17 10.97 14.59 -0.79
CA ALA A 17 11.74 13.47 -1.32
C ALA A 17 11.43 13.19 -2.80
N TRP A 18 10.42 13.86 -3.36
CA TRP A 18 10.05 13.64 -4.76
C TRP A 18 11.24 13.96 -5.68
N GLY A 19 11.55 13.00 -6.53
CA GLY A 19 12.69 13.12 -7.43
C GLY A 19 14.02 12.68 -6.85
N ARG A 20 14.04 12.31 -5.55
CA ARG A 20 15.27 11.83 -4.92
C ARG A 20 15.33 10.31 -5.03
N ALA A 21 16.55 9.80 -4.89
CA ALA A 21 16.76 8.36 -5.03
C ALA A 21 16.07 7.56 -3.93
N ASP A 22 15.87 8.16 -2.77
CA ASP A 22 15.26 7.47 -1.64
C ASP A 22 13.75 7.69 -1.55
N PHE A 23 13.14 8.25 -2.59
CA PHE A 23 11.72 8.59 -2.55
C PHE A 23 10.85 7.38 -2.19
N THR A 24 11.11 6.25 -2.82
CA THR A 24 10.28 5.06 -2.61
C THR A 24 10.32 4.60 -1.17
N ARG A 25 11.51 4.64 -0.55
CA ARG A 25 11.64 4.27 0.84
C ARG A 25 10.93 5.25 1.75
N VAL A 26 11.08 6.55 1.47
CA VAL A 26 10.41 7.59 2.27
C VAL A 26 8.90 7.42 2.16
N LEU A 27 8.41 7.17 0.95
CA LEU A 27 6.99 6.96 0.73
C LEU A 27 6.49 5.74 1.49
N ARG A 28 7.20 4.64 1.41
CA ARG A 28 6.81 3.42 2.11
C ARG A 28 6.72 3.66 3.60
N ASP A 29 7.75 4.29 4.17
CA ASP A 29 7.77 4.54 5.61
C ASP A 29 6.63 5.45 6.03
N ALA A 30 6.31 6.45 5.22
CA ALA A 30 5.20 7.35 5.52
C ALA A 30 3.86 6.64 5.46
N LEU A 31 3.68 5.76 4.48
CA LEU A 31 2.44 5.01 4.36
C LEU A 31 2.27 4.03 5.52
N LEU A 32 3.34 3.39 5.94
CA LEU A 32 3.29 2.50 7.09
C LEU A 32 3.00 3.26 8.37
N ALA A 33 3.63 4.42 8.55
CA ALA A 33 3.42 5.23 9.75
C ALA A 33 1.97 5.73 9.83
N ALA A 34 1.34 5.98 8.69
CA ALA A 34 -0.04 6.43 8.64
C ALA A 34 -1.04 5.26 8.66
N ASP A 35 -0.55 4.03 8.69
CA ASP A 35 -1.37 2.83 8.62
C ASP A 35 -2.27 2.88 7.38
N ALA A 36 -1.72 3.33 6.28
CA ALA A 36 -2.50 3.56 5.07
C ALA A 36 -2.50 2.38 4.12
N LEU A 37 -1.63 1.39 4.32
CA LEU A 37 -1.50 0.28 3.40
C LEU A 37 -2.42 -0.89 3.75
N PHE A 38 -2.76 -1.07 5.02
CA PHE A 38 -3.46 -2.28 5.42
C PHE A 38 -4.79 -2.45 4.70
N THR A 39 -5.63 -1.42 4.71
CA THR A 39 -6.98 -1.56 4.15
C THR A 39 -6.96 -1.89 2.66
N PRO A 40 -6.21 -1.16 1.81
CA PRO A 40 -6.21 -1.53 0.40
C PRO A 40 -5.56 -2.88 0.14
N LEU A 41 -4.50 -3.22 0.88
CA LEU A 41 -3.85 -4.51 0.65
C LEU A 41 -4.70 -5.66 1.14
N GLN A 42 -5.43 -5.46 2.24
CA GLN A 42 -6.35 -6.46 2.73
C GLN A 42 -7.45 -6.73 1.70
N ARG A 43 -7.92 -5.70 1.03
CA ARG A 43 -8.92 -5.86 -0.02
C ARG A 43 -8.37 -6.56 -1.26
N ALA A 44 -7.10 -6.33 -1.56
CA ALA A 44 -6.49 -6.87 -2.77
C ALA A 44 -6.06 -8.32 -2.63
N MET A 45 -6.06 -8.82 -1.41
CA MET A 45 -5.52 -10.12 -1.12
C MET A 45 -6.23 -11.22 -1.91
N ALA A 46 -5.45 -12.12 -2.49
CA ALA A 46 -6.00 -13.20 -3.29
C ALA A 46 -5.81 -14.56 -2.64
N ARG A 47 -4.83 -14.71 -1.77
CA ARG A 47 -4.45 -16.01 -1.29
C ARG A 47 -4.71 -16.23 0.18
N GLY A 48 -4.35 -15.28 1.00
CA GLY A 48 -4.49 -15.43 2.44
C GLY A 48 -5.71 -14.73 2.97
N SER A 49 -5.79 -14.61 4.27
CA SER A 49 -6.91 -13.95 4.91
C SER A 49 -6.50 -12.72 5.70
N HIS A 50 -5.20 -12.52 5.90
CA HIS A 50 -4.71 -11.38 6.67
C HIS A 50 -3.44 -10.84 6.02
N ALA A 51 -3.47 -9.57 5.63
CA ALA A 51 -2.32 -8.96 4.97
C ALA A 51 -1.24 -8.61 6.00
N LEU A 52 0.00 -8.93 5.64
CA LEU A 52 1.18 -8.55 6.42
C LEU A 52 1.84 -7.40 5.69
N VAL A 53 1.69 -6.21 6.24
CA VAL A 53 2.13 -5.02 5.52
C VAL A 53 3.49 -4.51 5.98
N GLU A 54 4.02 -5.03 7.07
CA GLU A 54 5.26 -4.50 7.65
C GLU A 54 6.45 -4.62 6.71
N HIS A 55 6.44 -5.65 5.87
CA HIS A 55 7.54 -5.91 4.96
C HIS A 55 7.15 -5.64 3.51
N ALA A 56 6.08 -4.88 3.30
CA ALA A 56 5.66 -4.56 1.94
C ALA A 56 6.74 -3.76 1.22
N GLU A 57 6.94 -4.07 -0.04
CA GLU A 57 7.86 -3.34 -0.89
C GLU A 57 7.10 -2.62 -1.98
N LEU A 58 7.47 -1.37 -2.20
CA LEU A 58 6.82 -0.55 -3.20
C LEU A 58 7.69 -0.43 -4.43
N ILE A 59 7.03 -0.49 -5.58
CA ILE A 59 7.68 -0.26 -6.86
C ILE A 59 6.88 0.83 -7.56
N VAL A 60 7.54 1.94 -7.92
CA VAL A 60 6.86 2.99 -8.65
C VAL A 60 6.78 2.55 -10.11
N LEU A 61 5.57 2.21 -10.54
CA LEU A 61 5.35 1.75 -11.91
C LEU A 61 5.19 2.92 -12.87
N ARG A 62 4.63 4.02 -12.39
CA ARG A 62 4.33 5.15 -13.22
C ARG A 62 4.16 6.37 -12.34
N SER A 63 4.58 7.51 -12.80
CA SER A 63 4.39 8.75 -12.05
C SER A 63 4.05 9.87 -13.02
N ALA A 64 3.25 10.81 -12.55
CA ALA A 64 2.90 11.99 -13.31
C ALA A 64 2.57 13.10 -12.34
N GLU A 65 2.84 14.32 -12.76
CA GLU A 65 2.46 15.48 -11.98
C GLU A 65 1.61 16.36 -12.88
N LEU A 66 0.38 16.67 -12.42
CA LEU A 66 -0.54 17.41 -13.21
C LEU A 66 -1.39 18.28 -12.31
N ASP A 67 -1.40 19.59 -12.59
CA ASP A 67 -2.27 20.54 -11.86
C ASP A 67 -2.05 20.48 -10.35
N GLY A 68 -0.81 20.36 -9.93
CA GLY A 68 -0.49 20.36 -8.50
C GLY A 68 -0.78 19.05 -7.80
N VAL A 69 -1.07 17.99 -8.54
CA VAL A 69 -1.31 16.67 -7.98
C VAL A 69 -0.23 15.73 -8.50
N LEU A 70 0.40 15.04 -7.58
CA LEU A 70 1.37 14.01 -7.92
C LEU A 70 0.64 12.67 -7.92
N GLN A 71 0.61 12.01 -9.07
CA GLN A 71 -0.06 10.73 -9.20
C GLN A 71 0.98 9.64 -9.38
N LEU A 72 0.88 8.60 -8.59
CA LEU A 72 1.80 7.47 -8.63
C LEU A 72 1.00 6.18 -8.74
N ASP A 73 1.40 5.33 -9.68
CA ASP A 73 0.90 3.97 -9.71
C ASP A 73 1.98 3.10 -9.10
N LEU A 74 1.62 2.38 -8.07
CA LEU A 74 2.56 1.61 -7.26
C LEU A 74 2.25 0.14 -7.35
N GLY A 75 3.27 -0.67 -7.62
CA GLY A 75 3.17 -2.08 -7.39
C GLY A 75 3.60 -2.36 -5.97
N VAL A 76 2.87 -3.21 -5.27
CA VAL A 76 3.17 -3.54 -3.89
C VAL A 76 3.32 -5.04 -3.78
N VAL A 77 4.51 -5.46 -3.39
CA VAL A 77 4.79 -6.87 -3.11
C VAL A 77 4.70 -7.04 -1.61
N TYR A 78 3.84 -7.95 -1.18
CA TYR A 78 3.64 -8.16 0.24
C TYR A 78 3.27 -9.62 0.48
N ALA A 79 2.98 -9.96 1.71
CA ALA A 79 2.63 -11.32 2.07
C ALA A 79 1.30 -11.32 2.80
N SER A 80 0.63 -12.46 2.78
CA SER A 80 -0.55 -12.69 3.59
C SER A 80 -0.36 -13.98 4.36
N ILE A 81 -1.17 -14.17 5.40
CA ILE A 81 -1.20 -15.45 6.08
C ILE A 81 -2.60 -16.01 5.98
N ALA A 82 -2.64 -17.31 5.81
CA ALA A 82 -3.87 -18.05 5.94
C ALA A 82 -3.76 -18.83 7.23
N PRO A 83 -4.64 -18.60 8.19
CA PRO A 83 -4.68 -19.48 9.34
C PRO A 83 -5.06 -20.83 8.78
N GLY A 84 -4.13 -21.68 8.68
CA GLY A 84 -4.38 -22.99 8.17
C GLY A 84 -5.38 -23.68 9.05
N CYS A 85 -5.90 -24.76 8.56
CA CYS A 85 -6.59 -25.65 9.38
C CYS A 85 -5.65 -25.97 10.48
N ALA A 86 -5.94 -25.53 11.61
CA ALA A 86 -5.15 -25.92 12.74
C ALA A 86 -5.41 -27.35 12.97
N CYS A 87 -4.73 -28.18 12.27
CA CYS A 87 -4.76 -29.57 12.62
C CYS A 87 -4.17 -29.62 13.98
N GLU A 88 -4.95 -29.98 14.89
CA GLU A 88 -4.51 -29.94 16.21
C GLU A 88 -3.26 -30.72 16.37
N GLY A 89 -2.39 -30.26 17.19
CA GLY A 89 -1.14 -30.92 17.42
C GLY A 89 -0.09 -30.64 16.37
N ASP A 90 -0.44 -29.88 15.36
CA ASP A 90 0.53 -29.56 14.31
C ASP A 90 1.21 -28.25 14.65
N PRO A 91 2.49 -28.26 15.00
CA PRO A 91 3.19 -27.03 15.33
C PRO A 91 3.63 -26.24 14.13
N THR A 92 3.21 -26.62 12.95
CA THR A 92 3.64 -25.94 11.75
C THR A 92 3.26 -24.48 11.80
N PRO A 93 4.20 -23.55 11.66
CA PRO A 93 3.84 -22.13 11.66
C PRO A 93 2.99 -21.81 10.46
N MET A 94 2.20 -20.76 10.59
CA MET A 94 1.43 -20.30 9.46
C MET A 94 2.35 -19.90 8.34
N SER A 95 2.03 -20.35 7.15
CA SER A 95 2.81 -20.02 6.00
C SER A 95 2.46 -18.65 5.49
N GLU A 96 3.47 -17.93 5.06
CA GLU A 96 3.25 -16.67 4.36
C GLU A 96 3.06 -16.96 2.89
N LEU A 97 2.09 -16.29 2.31
CA LEU A 97 1.75 -16.44 0.92
C LEU A 97 2.10 -15.15 0.19
N PRO A 98 2.72 -15.24 -1.01
CA PRO A 98 3.05 -14.03 -1.74
C PRO A 98 1.80 -13.37 -2.31
N GLU A 99 1.76 -12.05 -2.22
CA GLU A 99 0.67 -11.26 -2.74
C GLU A 99 1.23 -10.09 -3.53
N TYR A 100 0.43 -9.56 -4.44
CA TYR A 100 0.81 -8.40 -5.23
C TYR A 100 -0.43 -7.56 -5.49
N ALA A 101 -0.30 -6.27 -5.37
CA ALA A 101 -1.39 -5.34 -5.64
C ALA A 101 -0.86 -4.13 -6.37
N THR A 102 -1.74 -3.46 -7.09
CA THR A 102 -1.42 -2.20 -7.73
C THR A 102 -2.31 -1.13 -7.12
N LEU A 103 -1.67 -0.07 -6.65
CA LEU A 103 -2.38 1.04 -6.01
C LEU A 103 -2.10 2.32 -6.79
N ARG A 104 -3.09 3.22 -6.80
CA ARG A 104 -2.89 4.56 -7.33
C ARG A 104 -2.96 5.53 -6.18
N LEU A 105 -1.91 6.32 -6.06
CA LEU A 105 -1.78 7.30 -5.01
C LEU A 105 -1.79 8.68 -5.64
N ARG A 106 -2.65 9.57 -5.13
CA ARG A 106 -2.67 10.96 -5.57
C ARG A 106 -2.39 11.84 -4.37
N ILE A 107 -1.40 12.71 -4.51
CA ILE A 107 -0.98 13.60 -3.43
C ILE A 107 -1.12 15.03 -3.92
N GLU A 108 -1.89 15.84 -3.21
CA GLU A 108 -1.95 17.27 -3.49
C GLU A 108 -0.69 17.92 -2.95
N ARG A 109 0.04 18.57 -3.83
CA ARG A 109 1.31 19.15 -3.43
C ARG A 109 1.14 20.31 -2.46
N ALA A 110 0.05 21.03 -2.57
CA ALA A 110 -0.16 22.20 -1.70
C ALA A 110 -0.39 21.80 -0.25
N SER A 111 -1.05 20.68 -0.01
CA SER A 111 -1.45 20.30 1.35
C SER A 111 -0.83 19.00 1.81
N GLY A 112 -0.36 18.17 0.89
CA GLY A 112 0.06 16.82 1.23
C GLY A 112 -1.09 15.85 1.39
N ALA A 113 -2.32 16.30 1.20
CA ALA A 113 -3.45 15.39 1.31
C ALA A 113 -3.38 14.34 0.21
N ALA A 114 -3.57 13.10 0.59
CA ALA A 114 -3.39 12.00 -0.34
C ALA A 114 -4.58 11.07 -0.33
N ARG A 115 -4.79 10.42 -1.45
CA ARG A 115 -5.84 9.45 -1.63
C ARG A 115 -5.25 8.20 -2.27
N ILE A 116 -5.65 7.05 -1.76
CA ILE A 116 -5.16 5.77 -2.25
C ILE A 116 -6.33 4.99 -2.80
N ASP A 117 -6.20 4.55 -4.05
CA ASP A 117 -7.19 3.70 -4.68
C ASP A 117 -6.55 2.39 -5.09
N LEU A 118 -7.30 1.31 -4.92
CA LEU A 118 -6.86 0.00 -5.38
C LEU A 118 -7.19 -0.12 -6.86
N LEU A 119 -6.21 -0.49 -7.65
CA LEU A 119 -6.40 -0.71 -9.06
C LEU A 119 -6.58 -2.21 -9.31
N ASP A 120 -7.63 -2.55 -10.02
CA ASP A 120 -7.81 -3.93 -10.38
C ASP A 120 -6.94 -4.26 -11.57
N ALA A 121 -6.42 -5.43 -11.54
CA ALA A 121 -5.62 -5.90 -12.66
C ALA A 121 -6.49 -6.24 -13.86
#